data_f0e6be814f119382e3a10e65c58420a8
#
_entry.id   f0e6be814f119382e3a10e65c58420a8
#
_cell.length_a   1.000
_cell.length_b   1.000
_cell.length_c   1.000
_cell.angle_alpha   90.00
_cell.angle_beta   90.00
_cell.angle_gamma   90.00
#
_symmetry.space_group_name_H-M   'P 1'
#
loop_
_entity.id
_entity.type
_entity.pdbx_description
1 polymer ?
#
loop_
_entity_poly.entity_id
_entity_poly.type
_entity_poly.pdbx_seq_one_letter_code
_entity_poly.pdbx_strand_id
1 'polypeptide(L)' 'EPPLTIALPFSEDENSIYSLFDLVINNQGKRELKIIIKSKLADLELESGIKVSNAVEKLIHNIKGAYVIDDENSSNK' A
#
# COMPACT_ATOMS: atom_id res chain seq x y z
N GLU A 1 -2.00 14.19 -8.34
CA GLU A 1 -1.89 12.75 -8.65
C GLU A 1 -2.90 11.96 -7.84
N PRO A 2 -3.40 10.86 -8.41
CA PRO A 2 -4.33 10.02 -7.65
C PRO A 2 -3.63 9.37 -6.47
N PRO A 3 -4.38 9.06 -5.42
CA PRO A 3 -3.79 8.39 -4.27
C PRO A 3 -3.17 7.05 -4.65
N LEU A 4 -2.13 6.69 -3.94
CA LEU A 4 -1.51 5.38 -4.10
C LEU A 4 -2.21 4.41 -3.16
N THR A 5 -2.74 3.33 -3.72
CA THR A 5 -3.43 2.31 -2.94
C THR A 5 -2.60 1.04 -2.93
N ILE A 6 -2.27 0.57 -1.73
CA ILE A 6 -1.45 -0.62 -1.55
C ILE A 6 -2.28 -1.67 -0.83
N ALA A 7 -2.26 -2.89 -1.37
CA ALA A 7 -2.92 -4.02 -0.72
C ALA A 7 -1.87 -4.88 -0.03
N LEU A 8 -2.18 -5.28 1.19
CA LEU A 8 -1.30 -6.12 1.99
C LEU A 8 -2.13 -7.24 2.59
N PRO A 9 -1.76 -8.51 2.38
CA PRO A 9 -2.52 -9.60 2.95
C PRO A 9 -2.39 -9.62 4.47
N PHE A 10 -3.48 -9.93 5.13
CA PHE A 10 -3.45 -10.11 6.58
C PHE A 10 -2.62 -11.34 6.90
N SER A 11 -1.70 -11.19 7.82
CA SER A 11 -0.81 -12.27 8.20
C SER A 11 -0.45 -12.13 9.67
N GLU A 12 -0.19 -13.26 10.32
CA GLU A 12 0.31 -13.24 11.68
C GLU A 12 1.77 -12.78 11.73
N ASP A 13 2.44 -12.81 10.58
CA ASP A 13 3.81 -12.35 10.50
C ASP A 13 3.83 -10.83 10.36
N GLU A 14 4.30 -10.16 11.39
CA GLU A 14 4.31 -8.70 11.42
C GLU A 14 5.41 -8.08 10.57
N ASN A 15 6.32 -8.89 10.05
CA ASN A 15 7.46 -8.36 9.30
C ASN A 15 7.04 -7.56 8.08
N SER A 16 5.98 -7.98 7.41
CA SER A 16 5.51 -7.24 6.23
C SER A 16 5.01 -5.86 6.60
N ILE A 17 4.34 -5.74 7.73
CA ILE A 17 3.83 -4.45 8.19
C ILE A 17 4.99 -3.52 8.56
N TYR A 18 5.99 -4.04 9.27
CA TYR A 18 7.15 -3.23 9.62
C TYR A 18 7.93 -2.81 8.39
N SER A 19 8.06 -3.71 7.42
CA SER A 19 8.73 -3.37 6.16
C SER A 19 7.99 -2.27 5.43
N LEU A 20 6.66 -2.33 5.44
CA LEU A 20 5.86 -1.28 4.80
C LEU A 20 6.06 0.06 5.49
N PHE A 21 6.06 0.08 6.83
CA PHE A 21 6.27 1.31 7.56
C PHE A 21 7.65 1.90 7.27
N ASP A 22 8.68 1.06 7.27
CA ASP A 22 10.03 1.52 6.95
C ASP A 22 10.09 2.12 5.55
N LEU A 23 9.45 1.46 4.60
CA LEU A 23 9.42 1.94 3.24
C LEU A 23 8.76 3.30 3.15
N VAL A 24 7.62 3.45 3.81
CA VAL A 24 6.86 4.69 3.78
C VAL A 24 7.61 5.82 4.45
N ILE A 25 8.21 5.54 5.61
CA ILE A 25 8.94 6.57 6.35
C ILE A 25 10.14 7.07 5.57
N ASN A 26 10.80 6.17 4.86
CA ASN A 26 12.00 6.52 4.11
C ASN A 26 11.70 7.11 2.74
N ASN A 27 10.44 7.16 2.34
CA ASN A 27 10.06 7.62 1.00
C ASN A 27 8.85 8.54 1.07
N GLN A 28 8.90 9.53 1.94
CA GLN A 28 7.84 10.50 2.08
C GLN A 28 7.78 11.42 0.87
N GLY A 29 6.60 11.92 0.57
CA GLY A 29 6.40 12.77 -0.59
C GLY A 29 5.08 13.50 -0.53
N LYS A 30 4.42 13.64 -1.68
CA LYS A 30 3.18 14.42 -1.78
C LYS A 30 1.97 13.59 -2.16
N ARG A 31 2.14 12.33 -2.48
CA ARG A 31 1.07 11.46 -2.93
C ARG A 31 0.42 10.77 -1.74
N GLU A 32 -0.89 10.88 -1.63
CA GLU A 32 -1.60 10.26 -0.52
C GLU A 32 -1.50 8.74 -0.58
N LEU A 33 -1.43 8.13 0.59
CA LEU A 33 -1.30 6.67 0.70
C LEU A 33 -2.55 6.09 1.34
N LYS A 34 -3.12 5.09 0.67
CA LYS A 34 -4.23 4.30 1.20
C LYS A 34 -3.78 2.85 1.28
N ILE A 35 -4.09 2.20 2.40
CA ILE A 35 -3.67 0.82 2.63
C ILE A 35 -4.92 -0.05 2.78
N ILE A 36 -4.93 -1.17 2.08
CA ILE A 36 -6.03 -2.15 2.21
C ILE A 36 -5.44 -3.43 2.76
N ILE A 37 -5.96 -3.86 3.90
CA ILE A 37 -5.57 -5.14 4.50
C ILE A 37 -6.54 -6.20 4.00
N LYS A 38 -6.03 -7.15 3.25
CA LYS A 38 -6.85 -8.23 2.69
C LYS A 38 -6.92 -9.38 3.67
N SER A 39 -8.13 -9.81 4.01
CA SER A 39 -8.31 -10.96 4.88
C SER A 39 -9.38 -11.86 4.29
N LYS A 40 -9.52 -13.05 4.86
CA LYS A 40 -10.52 -14.01 4.39
C LYS A 40 -11.95 -13.54 4.67
N LEU A 41 -12.12 -12.74 5.70
CA LEU A 41 -13.44 -12.28 6.09
C LEU A 41 -13.87 -11.03 5.36
N ALA A 42 -12.96 -10.08 5.23
CA ALA A 42 -13.26 -8.80 4.60
C ALA A 42 -11.99 -8.02 4.37
N ASP A 43 -12.08 -7.03 3.50
CA ASP A 43 -10.97 -6.10 3.29
C ASP A 43 -11.14 -4.92 4.24
N LEU A 44 -10.06 -4.54 4.90
CA LEU A 44 -10.04 -3.39 5.78
C LEU A 44 -9.29 -2.26 5.10
N GLU A 45 -10.00 -1.17 4.83
CA GLU A 45 -9.41 -0.03 4.14
C GLU A 45 -8.99 1.01 5.18
N LEU A 46 -7.72 1.43 5.09
CA LEU A 46 -7.15 2.37 6.04
C LEU A 46 -6.67 3.61 5.31
N GLU A 47 -7.13 4.76 5.75
CA GLU A 47 -6.58 6.02 5.28
C GLU A 47 -5.50 6.45 6.26
N SER A 48 -4.27 6.38 5.82
CA SER A 48 -3.15 6.55 6.72
C SER A 48 -2.87 8.01 7.09
N GLY A 49 -3.29 8.94 6.25
CA GLY A 49 -2.91 10.34 6.44
C GLY A 49 -1.46 10.61 6.09
N ILE A 50 -0.76 9.62 5.58
CA ILE A 50 0.65 9.73 5.23
C ILE A 50 0.77 10.00 3.74
N LYS A 51 1.76 10.81 3.35
CA LYS A 51 2.03 11.07 1.95
C LYS A 51 3.39 10.50 1.59
N VAL A 52 3.46 9.89 0.41
CA VAL A 52 4.65 9.18 -0.03
C VAL A 52 5.10 9.66 -1.39
N SER A 53 6.34 9.33 -1.74
CA SER A 53 6.85 9.62 -3.07
C SER A 53 6.44 8.53 -4.04
N ASN A 54 6.55 8.82 -5.34
CA ASN A 54 6.22 7.83 -6.36
C ASN A 54 7.13 6.61 -6.34
N ALA A 55 8.28 6.71 -5.71
CA ALA A 55 9.20 5.59 -5.61
C ALA A 55 8.57 4.41 -4.85
N VAL A 56 7.64 4.67 -3.93
CA VAL A 56 6.99 3.61 -3.17
C VAL A 56 6.27 2.65 -4.10
N GLU A 57 5.70 3.15 -5.19
CA GLU A 57 4.98 2.30 -6.13
C GLU A 57 5.85 1.17 -6.67
N LYS A 58 7.13 1.46 -6.88
CA LYS A 58 8.07 0.44 -7.37
C LYS A 58 8.65 -0.39 -6.24
N LEU A 59 8.96 0.27 -5.12
CA LEU A 59 9.63 -0.41 -4.02
C LEU A 59 8.72 -1.36 -3.26
N ILE A 60 7.41 -1.18 -3.39
CA ILE A 60 6.45 -2.02 -2.68
C ILE A 60 6.60 -3.49 -3.06
N HIS A 61 7.13 -3.76 -4.25
CA HIS A 61 7.30 -5.13 -4.70
C HIS A 61 8.36 -5.88 -3.89
N ASN A 62 9.16 -5.17 -3.10
CA ASN A 62 10.13 -5.80 -2.21
C ASN A 62 9.48 -6.36 -0.94
N ILE A 63 8.23 -6.03 -0.71
CA ILE A 63 7.50 -6.54 0.46
C ILE A 63 6.69 -7.74 0.02
N LYS A 64 6.90 -8.86 0.69
CA LYS A 64 6.25 -10.10 0.30
C LYS A 64 4.74 -9.98 0.41
N GLY A 65 4.06 -10.26 -0.70
CA GLY A 65 2.61 -10.26 -0.73
C GLY A 65 1.96 -8.91 -0.93
N ALA A 66 2.72 -7.82 -0.84
CA ALA A 66 2.16 -6.49 -1.05
C ALA A 66 2.11 -6.16 -2.53
N TYR A 67 1.08 -5.42 -2.92
CA TYR A 67 0.96 -5.01 -4.32
C TYR A 67 0.17 -3.70 -4.41
N VAL A 68 0.32 -3.03 -5.54
CA VAL A 68 -0.37 -1.79 -5.81
C VAL A 68 -1.69 -2.09 -6.51
N ILE A 69 -2.76 -1.44 -6.04
CA ILE A 69 -4.05 -1.52 -6.70
C ILE A 69 -4.18 -0.33 -7.63
N ASP A 70 -4.40 -0.62 -8.91
CA ASP A 70 -4.52 0.41 -9.92
C ASP A 70 -5.98 0.59 -10.29
N ASP A 71 -6.62 1.56 -9.66
CA ASP A 71 -8.04 1.81 -9.87
C ASP A 71 -8.33 2.30 -11.28
N GLU A 72 -7.37 2.96 -11.90
CA GLU A 72 -7.59 3.45 -13.25
C GLU A 72 -7.79 2.32 -14.25
N ASN A 73 -7.05 1.24 -14.07
CA ASN A 73 -7.24 0.10 -14.95
C ASN A 73 -8.61 -0.52 -14.80
N SER A 74 -9.12 -0.51 -13.58
CA SER A 74 -10.46 -1.04 -13.34
C SER A 74 -11.52 -0.22 -14.03
N SER A 75 -11.34 1.09 -14.04
CA SER A 75 -12.37 1.97 -14.59
C SER A 75 -12.42 1.94 -16.10
N ASN A 76 -11.40 1.43 -16.75
CA ASN A 76 -11.35 1.38 -18.21
C ASN A 76 -12.04 0.15 -18.78
N LYS A 77 -12.58 -0.66 -17.95
CA LYS A 77 -13.29 -1.87 -18.43
C LYS A 77 -14.77 -1.61 -18.66
#